data_4b9fab93e836eabbdd566c61fa847ebe
#
_entry.id   4b9fab93e836eabbdd566c61fa847ebe
#
_cell.length_a   1.000
_cell.length_b   1.000
_cell.length_c   1.000
_cell.angle_alpha   90.00
_cell.angle_beta   90.00
_cell.angle_gamma   90.00
#
_symmetry.space_group_name_H-M   'P 1'
#
loop_
_entity.id
_entity.type
_entity.pdbx_description
1 polymer ?
#
loop_
_entity_poly.entity_id
_entity_poly.type
_entity_poly.pdbx_seq_one_letter_code
_entity_poly.pdbx_strand_id
1 'polypeptide(L)'
;ARQVGVPAIVVYLNKVDQVDDKEMIDLVEEEIKDLLTSYKFPGDKTPIVKGSALAAVEGKDDEIGKNSIMELMKAVDEFIPQPDRPKDKDFLMPVEDVFSISGRGTVVTGRVESGVIKTGEEIEIVGIRDTKKSVCTGVEMFRKLLDSGEAGDNIGALLRGVERTDVERGQVLCKPGSIKPHTKFEAQAYVLKKEEGGRHTPFFTKYRPQFYFRTTDVTGEVELPSGTEMVMPGDDAKFTVKLITPIAMDEKLNFAIREGGRTVGAGVVTKIIE
;
A
#
# COMPACT_ATOMS: atom_id res chain seq x y z
N ALA A 1 7.06 -3.91 -7.20
CA ALA A 1 5.81 -4.67 -7.28
C ALA A 1 5.80 -5.84 -6.28
N ARG A 2 6.78 -6.76 -6.36
CA ARG A 2 6.82 -7.95 -5.49
C ARG A 2 6.88 -7.62 -4.00
N GLN A 3 7.72 -6.65 -3.61
CA GLN A 3 7.89 -6.22 -2.21
C GLN A 3 6.62 -5.63 -1.59
N VAL A 4 5.77 -4.99 -2.39
CA VAL A 4 4.49 -4.42 -1.94
C VAL A 4 3.31 -5.37 -2.15
N GLY A 5 3.57 -6.63 -2.51
CA GLY A 5 2.56 -7.68 -2.58
C GLY A 5 1.62 -7.59 -3.78
N VAL A 6 2.05 -6.99 -4.90
CA VAL A 6 1.25 -6.98 -6.15
C VAL A 6 1.00 -8.44 -6.58
N PRO A 7 -0.27 -8.86 -6.73
CA PRO A 7 -0.61 -10.27 -6.97
C PRO A 7 -0.39 -10.71 -8.41
N ALA A 8 -0.58 -9.83 -9.38
CA ALA A 8 -0.47 -10.13 -10.81
C ALA A 8 0.01 -8.92 -11.60
N ILE A 9 0.61 -9.16 -12.76
CA ILE A 9 1.17 -8.15 -13.66
C ILE A 9 0.69 -8.44 -15.06
N VAL A 10 0.33 -7.40 -15.81
CA VAL A 10 0.18 -7.40 -17.26
C VAL A 10 1.20 -6.43 -17.82
N VAL A 11 1.85 -6.80 -18.91
CA VAL A 11 2.91 -6.00 -19.53
C VAL A 11 2.42 -5.37 -20.82
N TYR A 12 2.73 -4.08 -21.00
CA TYR A 12 2.56 -3.40 -22.27
C TYR A 12 3.93 -2.99 -22.80
N LEU A 13 4.38 -3.66 -23.87
CA LEU A 13 5.62 -3.34 -24.57
C LEU A 13 5.37 -2.16 -25.50
N ASN A 14 5.64 -0.96 -24.98
CA ASN A 14 5.36 0.29 -25.67
C ASN A 14 6.45 0.67 -26.69
N LYS A 15 6.11 1.57 -27.63
CA LYS A 15 7.01 2.16 -28.63
C LYS A 15 7.52 1.15 -29.67
N VAL A 16 6.76 0.12 -29.97
CA VAL A 16 7.16 -0.86 -31.00
C VAL A 16 7.20 -0.23 -32.42
N ASP A 17 6.58 0.95 -32.59
CA ASP A 17 6.68 1.78 -33.81
C ASP A 17 8.09 2.33 -34.06
N GLN A 18 8.98 2.30 -33.11
CA GLN A 18 10.35 2.78 -33.20
C GLN A 18 11.38 1.67 -33.48
N VAL A 19 10.93 0.43 -33.62
CA VAL A 19 11.78 -0.75 -33.81
C VAL A 19 11.35 -1.45 -35.08
N ASP A 20 12.24 -1.43 -36.09
CA ASP A 20 11.98 -2.09 -37.37
C ASP A 20 12.24 -3.61 -37.34
N ASP A 21 13.04 -4.05 -36.38
CA ASP A 21 13.42 -5.45 -36.21
C ASP A 21 12.49 -6.19 -35.28
N LYS A 22 11.68 -7.08 -35.84
CA LYS A 22 10.73 -7.91 -35.08
C LYS A 22 11.44 -8.91 -34.16
N GLU A 23 12.62 -9.43 -34.57
CA GLU A 23 13.37 -10.39 -33.73
C GLU A 23 13.85 -9.73 -32.45
N MET A 24 14.20 -8.44 -32.50
CA MET A 24 14.56 -7.67 -31.30
C MET A 24 13.38 -7.53 -30.34
N ILE A 25 12.16 -7.30 -30.86
CA ILE A 25 10.95 -7.20 -30.03
C ILE A 25 10.66 -8.54 -29.33
N ASP A 26 10.83 -9.65 -30.06
CA ASP A 26 10.60 -10.99 -29.52
C ASP A 26 11.66 -11.35 -28.47
N LEU A 27 12.93 -10.94 -28.66
CA LEU A 27 13.99 -11.11 -27.66
C LEU A 27 13.67 -10.37 -26.36
N VAL A 28 13.22 -9.12 -26.46
CA VAL A 28 12.81 -8.32 -25.29
C VAL A 28 11.62 -8.97 -24.56
N GLU A 29 10.67 -9.56 -25.29
CA GLU A 29 9.58 -10.30 -24.69
C GLU A 29 10.08 -11.49 -23.85
N GLU A 30 11.01 -12.28 -24.37
CA GLU A 30 11.61 -13.40 -23.63
C GLU A 30 12.40 -12.92 -22.39
N GLU A 31 13.17 -11.86 -22.51
CA GLU A 31 13.89 -11.27 -21.37
C GLU A 31 12.91 -10.80 -20.26
N ILE A 32 11.75 -10.25 -20.64
CA ILE A 32 10.71 -9.86 -19.67
C ILE A 32 10.12 -11.09 -18.98
N LYS A 33 9.85 -12.18 -19.70
CA LYS A 33 9.34 -13.44 -19.11
C LYS A 33 10.32 -14.02 -18.10
N ASP A 34 11.62 -14.04 -18.44
CA ASP A 34 12.68 -14.48 -17.56
C ASP A 34 12.78 -13.60 -16.32
N LEU A 35 12.72 -12.29 -16.49
CA LEU A 35 12.72 -11.32 -15.40
C LEU A 35 11.53 -11.55 -14.46
N LEU A 36 10.32 -11.67 -14.99
CA LEU A 36 9.11 -11.94 -14.20
C LEU A 36 9.24 -13.25 -13.42
N THR A 37 9.75 -14.29 -14.05
CA THR A 37 9.99 -15.60 -13.42
C THR A 37 11.01 -15.50 -12.29
N SER A 38 12.10 -14.74 -12.47
CA SER A 38 13.08 -14.50 -11.42
C SER A 38 12.51 -13.82 -10.18
N TYR A 39 11.51 -12.95 -10.37
CA TYR A 39 10.74 -12.30 -9.31
C TYR A 39 9.52 -13.11 -8.83
N LYS A 40 9.41 -14.40 -9.22
CA LYS A 40 8.34 -15.32 -8.83
C LYS A 40 6.94 -14.90 -9.31
N PHE A 41 6.85 -14.22 -10.41
CA PHE A 41 5.61 -14.08 -11.19
C PHE A 41 5.56 -15.18 -12.26
N PRO A 42 4.37 -15.56 -12.76
CA PRO A 42 4.25 -16.59 -13.79
C PRO A 42 4.63 -16.05 -15.18
N GLY A 43 5.96 -15.87 -15.44
CA GLY A 43 6.47 -15.21 -16.64
C GLY A 43 5.84 -15.73 -17.94
N ASP A 44 5.81 -17.06 -18.14
CA ASP A 44 5.23 -17.69 -19.34
C ASP A 44 3.72 -17.48 -19.51
N LYS A 45 3.00 -17.18 -18.42
CA LYS A 45 1.54 -16.98 -18.44
C LYS A 45 1.14 -15.51 -18.39
N THR A 46 2.11 -14.63 -18.11
CA THR A 46 1.85 -13.19 -18.02
C THR A 46 1.55 -12.63 -19.40
N PRO A 47 0.39 -11.98 -19.63
CA PRO A 47 0.09 -11.34 -20.89
C PRO A 47 1.07 -10.21 -21.19
N ILE A 48 1.64 -10.22 -22.39
CA ILE A 48 2.52 -9.16 -22.91
C ILE A 48 1.88 -8.64 -24.20
N VAL A 49 1.37 -7.42 -24.15
CA VAL A 49 0.76 -6.74 -25.29
C VAL A 49 1.78 -5.79 -25.91
N LYS A 50 1.94 -5.86 -27.24
CA LYS A 50 2.85 -5.03 -28.01
C LYS A 50 2.11 -3.87 -28.65
N GLY A 51 2.62 -2.62 -28.58
CA GLY A 51 1.94 -1.51 -29.20
C GLY A 51 2.65 -0.16 -29.10
N SER A 52 1.98 0.87 -29.59
CA SER A 52 2.40 2.26 -29.52
C SER A 52 1.28 3.13 -28.93
N ALA A 53 1.48 3.58 -27.69
CA ALA A 53 0.56 4.49 -27.04
C ALA A 53 0.46 5.83 -27.78
N LEU A 54 1.54 6.28 -28.44
CA LEU A 54 1.53 7.50 -29.25
C LEU A 54 0.62 7.33 -30.46
N ALA A 55 0.75 6.21 -31.21
CA ALA A 55 -0.10 5.92 -32.35
C ALA A 55 -1.60 5.89 -31.94
N ALA A 56 -1.90 5.34 -30.76
CA ALA A 56 -3.26 5.34 -30.23
C ALA A 56 -3.78 6.76 -29.94
N VAL A 57 -2.95 7.64 -29.33
CA VAL A 57 -3.32 9.04 -29.04
C VAL A 57 -3.52 9.86 -30.30
N GLU A 58 -2.72 9.61 -31.33
CA GLU A 58 -2.82 10.29 -32.63
C GLU A 58 -4.04 9.80 -33.46
N GLY A 59 -4.81 8.85 -32.95
CA GLY A 59 -5.99 8.33 -33.61
C GLY A 59 -5.69 7.36 -34.77
N LYS A 60 -4.50 6.78 -34.79
CA LYS A 60 -4.14 5.71 -35.74
C LYS A 60 -4.83 4.42 -35.31
N ASP A 61 -5.67 3.87 -36.18
CA ASP A 61 -6.49 2.69 -35.91
C ASP A 61 -5.85 1.44 -36.55
N ASP A 62 -4.66 1.15 -36.15
CA ASP A 62 -3.90 -0.01 -36.56
C ASP A 62 -3.67 -1.00 -35.39
N GLU A 63 -3.05 -2.13 -35.68
CA GLU A 63 -2.83 -3.18 -34.68
C GLU A 63 -1.98 -2.69 -33.49
N ILE A 64 -0.98 -1.83 -33.74
CA ILE A 64 -0.08 -1.32 -32.69
C ILE A 64 -0.61 -0.03 -32.04
N GLY A 65 -1.65 0.62 -32.58
CA GLY A 65 -2.30 1.81 -32.04
C GLY A 65 -3.45 1.48 -31.11
N LYS A 66 -4.65 1.96 -31.46
CA LYS A 66 -5.87 1.84 -30.65
C LYS A 66 -6.21 0.39 -30.30
N ASN A 67 -6.04 -0.55 -31.24
CA ASN A 67 -6.38 -1.95 -31.00
C ASN A 67 -5.51 -2.58 -29.93
N SER A 68 -4.20 -2.25 -29.89
CA SER A 68 -3.30 -2.74 -28.86
C SER A 68 -3.69 -2.24 -27.44
N ILE A 69 -4.22 -1.02 -27.33
CA ILE A 69 -4.73 -0.51 -26.05
C ILE A 69 -5.99 -1.27 -25.62
N MET A 70 -6.88 -1.58 -26.56
CA MET A 70 -8.07 -2.38 -26.25
C MET A 70 -7.70 -3.81 -25.84
N GLU A 71 -6.69 -4.39 -26.48
CA GLU A 71 -6.15 -5.70 -26.09
C GLU A 71 -5.51 -5.66 -24.69
N LEU A 72 -4.74 -4.61 -24.36
CA LEU A 72 -4.22 -4.41 -23.03
C LEU A 72 -5.35 -4.37 -21.99
N MET A 73 -6.42 -3.59 -22.24
CA MET A 73 -7.55 -3.50 -21.31
C MET A 73 -8.24 -4.85 -21.13
N LYS A 74 -8.42 -5.60 -22.23
CA LYS A 74 -8.95 -6.96 -22.17
C LYS A 74 -8.04 -7.89 -21.35
N ALA A 75 -6.73 -7.84 -21.55
CA ALA A 75 -5.77 -8.64 -20.79
C ALA A 75 -5.81 -8.29 -19.29
N VAL A 76 -5.97 -7.01 -18.93
CA VAL A 76 -6.16 -6.58 -17.55
C VAL A 76 -7.43 -7.18 -16.95
N ASP A 77 -8.56 -7.08 -17.65
CA ASP A 77 -9.85 -7.58 -17.16
C ASP A 77 -9.87 -9.11 -16.99
N GLU A 78 -9.18 -9.84 -17.85
CA GLU A 78 -9.15 -11.31 -17.83
C GLU A 78 -8.08 -11.88 -16.88
N PHE A 79 -6.92 -11.24 -16.77
CA PHE A 79 -5.76 -11.80 -16.04
C PHE A 79 -5.59 -11.28 -14.64
N ILE A 80 -5.93 -9.99 -14.36
CA ILE A 80 -5.79 -9.43 -13.02
C ILE A 80 -6.96 -9.90 -12.14
N PRO A 81 -6.68 -10.62 -11.02
CA PRO A 81 -7.76 -11.07 -10.16
C PRO A 81 -8.47 -9.90 -9.50
N GLN A 82 -9.79 -10.01 -9.34
CA GLN A 82 -10.55 -9.05 -8.55
C GLN A 82 -10.01 -9.04 -7.11
N PRO A 83 -9.66 -7.87 -6.57
CA PRO A 83 -9.18 -7.79 -5.19
C PRO A 83 -10.28 -8.19 -4.21
N ASP A 84 -9.87 -8.88 -3.16
CA ASP A 84 -10.77 -9.19 -2.05
C ASP A 84 -11.18 -7.91 -1.33
N ARG A 85 -12.49 -7.74 -1.11
CA ARG A 85 -13.06 -6.57 -0.44
C ARG A 85 -13.72 -7.02 0.87
N PRO A 86 -13.02 -6.94 2.02
CA PRO A 86 -13.53 -7.42 3.30
C PRO A 86 -14.59 -6.47 3.88
N LYS A 87 -15.81 -6.49 3.31
CA LYS A 87 -16.94 -5.64 3.71
C LYS A 87 -17.57 -6.07 5.02
N ASP A 88 -17.44 -7.33 5.40
CA ASP A 88 -18.05 -7.92 6.62
C ASP A 88 -17.23 -7.62 7.89
N LYS A 89 -16.07 -7.01 7.76
CA LYS A 89 -15.24 -6.58 8.87
C LYS A 89 -15.67 -5.20 9.38
N ASP A 90 -15.16 -4.82 10.56
CA ASP A 90 -15.32 -3.46 11.07
C ASP A 90 -14.67 -2.43 10.13
N PHE A 91 -15.28 -1.25 10.03
CA PHE A 91 -14.80 -0.16 9.22
C PHE A 91 -13.40 0.30 9.67
N LEU A 92 -12.49 0.40 8.71
CA LEU A 92 -11.16 0.96 8.87
C LEU A 92 -10.73 1.69 7.60
N MET A 93 -10.30 2.94 7.75
CA MET A 93 -9.77 3.76 6.66
C MET A 93 -8.53 4.52 7.13
N PRO A 94 -7.33 4.20 6.63
CA PRO A 94 -6.13 5.01 6.88
C PRO A 94 -6.28 6.42 6.30
N VAL A 95 -5.85 7.41 7.06
CA VAL A 95 -5.87 8.82 6.64
C VAL A 95 -4.72 9.07 5.67
N GLU A 96 -5.03 9.50 4.46
CA GLU A 96 -4.06 9.88 3.43
C GLU A 96 -3.87 11.40 3.39
N ASP A 97 -4.97 12.17 3.41
CA ASP A 97 -4.92 13.62 3.39
C ASP A 97 -6.11 14.24 4.16
N VAL A 98 -5.96 15.50 4.57
CA VAL A 98 -6.96 16.23 5.37
C VAL A 98 -7.18 17.61 4.79
N PHE A 99 -8.42 17.94 4.47
CA PHE A 99 -8.83 19.19 3.89
C PHE A 99 -9.88 19.90 4.76
N SER A 100 -9.84 21.23 4.77
CA SER A 100 -10.94 22.06 5.28
C SER A 100 -11.75 22.58 4.11
N ILE A 101 -13.05 22.34 4.13
CA ILE A 101 -13.99 22.91 3.15
C ILE A 101 -14.81 23.97 3.84
N SER A 102 -14.72 25.22 3.36
CA SER A 102 -15.47 26.35 3.90
C SER A 102 -16.98 26.04 3.93
N GLY A 103 -17.62 26.22 5.10
CA GLY A 103 -19.03 25.94 5.33
C GLY A 103 -19.43 24.47 5.44
N ARG A 104 -18.49 23.51 5.23
CA ARG A 104 -18.78 22.07 5.32
C ARG A 104 -18.02 21.36 6.44
N GLY A 105 -16.82 21.84 6.80
CA GLY A 105 -16.00 21.26 7.87
C GLY A 105 -14.76 20.55 7.34
N THR A 106 -14.26 19.58 8.10
CA THR A 106 -13.05 18.81 7.80
C THR A 106 -13.41 17.57 7.00
N VAL A 107 -12.73 17.39 5.87
CA VAL A 107 -12.81 16.18 5.04
C VAL A 107 -11.50 15.41 5.16
N VAL A 108 -11.61 14.13 5.44
CA VAL A 108 -10.48 13.20 5.51
C VAL A 108 -10.57 12.25 4.34
N THR A 109 -9.51 12.15 3.55
CA THR A 109 -9.46 11.21 2.41
C THR A 109 -8.64 9.99 2.74
N GLY A 110 -9.01 8.89 2.14
CA GLY A 110 -8.30 7.62 2.25
C GLY A 110 -8.99 6.51 1.48
N ARG A 111 -8.28 5.39 1.38
CA ARG A 111 -8.87 4.15 0.88
C ARG A 111 -9.45 3.35 2.03
N VAL A 112 -10.69 2.93 1.93
CA VAL A 112 -11.31 2.02 2.90
C VAL A 112 -10.58 0.67 2.86
N GLU A 113 -9.90 0.31 3.95
CA GLU A 113 -9.15 -0.93 4.09
C GLU A 113 -10.10 -2.11 4.36
N SER A 114 -11.10 -1.90 5.21
CA SER A 114 -12.11 -2.91 5.55
C SER A 114 -13.45 -2.28 5.96
N GLY A 115 -14.49 -3.09 5.92
CA GLY A 115 -15.83 -2.72 6.36
C GLY A 115 -16.56 -1.76 5.45
N VAL A 116 -17.58 -1.14 6.02
CA VAL A 116 -18.45 -0.14 5.37
C VAL A 116 -18.65 1.01 6.33
N ILE A 117 -18.62 2.24 5.82
CA ILE A 117 -19.01 3.46 6.53
C ILE A 117 -20.25 4.06 5.90
N LYS A 118 -21.23 4.46 6.70
CA LYS A 118 -22.43 5.16 6.25
C LYS A 118 -22.49 6.57 6.81
N THR A 119 -23.16 7.44 6.10
CA THR A 119 -23.46 8.79 6.59
C THR A 119 -24.28 8.69 7.88
N GLY A 120 -23.87 9.42 8.93
CA GLY A 120 -24.47 9.44 10.24
C GLY A 120 -23.82 8.49 11.27
N GLU A 121 -22.91 7.63 10.87
CA GLU A 121 -22.24 6.70 11.79
C GLU A 121 -21.17 7.37 12.64
N GLU A 122 -21.06 6.89 13.89
CA GLU A 122 -19.97 7.27 14.80
C GLU A 122 -18.68 6.58 14.37
N ILE A 123 -17.57 7.32 14.45
CA ILE A 123 -16.21 6.84 14.19
C ILE A 123 -15.24 7.28 15.28
N GLU A 124 -14.12 6.62 15.36
CA GLU A 124 -12.95 7.05 16.10
C GLU A 124 -11.79 7.38 15.17
N ILE A 125 -10.99 8.38 15.56
CA ILE A 125 -9.73 8.76 14.93
C ILE A 125 -8.64 8.24 15.85
N VAL A 126 -7.85 7.26 15.40
CA VAL A 126 -6.93 6.51 16.24
C VAL A 126 -5.50 6.57 15.71
N GLY A 127 -4.53 6.65 16.63
CA GLY A 127 -3.10 6.68 16.34
C GLY A 127 -2.49 8.09 16.43
N ILE A 128 -1.18 8.15 16.62
CA ILE A 128 -0.35 9.36 16.75
C ILE A 128 -0.69 10.21 17.96
N ARG A 129 -1.96 10.54 18.15
CA ARG A 129 -2.52 11.36 19.23
C ARG A 129 -3.56 10.60 20.03
N ASP A 130 -4.10 11.26 21.05
CA ASP A 130 -5.22 10.73 21.80
C ASP A 130 -6.41 10.44 20.88
N THR A 131 -7.06 9.30 21.11
CA THR A 131 -8.24 8.87 20.33
C THR A 131 -9.36 9.88 20.45
N LYS A 132 -9.87 10.34 19.32
CA LYS A 132 -10.98 11.30 19.24
C LYS A 132 -12.20 10.67 18.58
N LYS A 133 -13.38 10.88 19.16
CA LYS A 133 -14.66 10.46 18.57
C LYS A 133 -15.21 11.54 17.64
N SER A 134 -15.85 11.09 16.58
CA SER A 134 -16.55 11.97 15.64
C SER A 134 -17.71 11.23 14.98
N VAL A 135 -18.44 11.93 14.11
CA VAL A 135 -19.50 11.37 13.29
C VAL A 135 -19.20 11.67 11.83
N CYS A 136 -19.27 10.65 11.00
CA CYS A 136 -19.19 10.80 9.54
C CYS A 136 -20.49 11.40 9.04
N THR A 137 -20.47 12.68 8.64
CA THR A 137 -21.68 13.40 8.19
C THR A 137 -21.88 13.36 6.69
N GLY A 138 -20.94 12.81 5.95
CA GLY A 138 -21.03 12.64 4.50
C GLY A 138 -19.89 11.79 3.96
N VAL A 139 -20.17 11.08 2.90
CA VAL A 139 -19.22 10.29 2.13
C VAL A 139 -19.20 10.84 0.72
N GLU A 140 -18.04 11.10 0.16
CA GLU A 140 -17.88 11.64 -1.19
C GLU A 140 -16.84 10.82 -1.98
N MET A 141 -17.16 10.52 -3.23
CA MET A 141 -16.25 9.88 -4.17
C MET A 141 -16.45 10.49 -5.57
N PHE A 142 -15.35 10.89 -6.24
CA PHE A 142 -15.40 11.55 -7.56
C PHE A 142 -16.36 12.75 -7.63
N ARG A 143 -16.37 13.59 -6.57
CA ARG A 143 -17.26 14.77 -6.42
C ARG A 143 -18.76 14.41 -6.38
N LYS A 144 -19.09 13.17 -6.06
CA LYS A 144 -20.48 12.73 -5.84
C LYS A 144 -20.66 12.34 -4.38
N LEU A 145 -21.76 12.82 -3.80
CA LEU A 145 -22.17 12.37 -2.46
C LEU A 145 -22.74 10.95 -2.55
N LEU A 146 -22.34 10.13 -1.61
CA LEU A 146 -22.76 8.74 -1.48
C LEU A 146 -23.40 8.52 -0.11
N ASP A 147 -24.28 7.54 0.00
CA ASP A 147 -24.85 7.12 1.28
C ASP A 147 -23.85 6.32 2.13
N SER A 148 -22.89 5.65 1.45
CA SER A 148 -21.89 4.82 2.11
C SER A 148 -20.62 4.68 1.26
N GLY A 149 -19.51 4.31 1.92
CA GLY A 149 -18.26 3.86 1.29
C GLY A 149 -17.89 2.48 1.82
N GLU A 150 -17.32 1.63 0.99
CA GLU A 150 -17.01 0.24 1.33
C GLU A 150 -15.55 -0.13 1.05
N ALA A 151 -15.09 -1.25 1.61
CA ALA A 151 -13.74 -1.76 1.42
C ALA A 151 -13.30 -1.71 -0.06
N GLY A 152 -12.16 -1.09 -0.32
CA GLY A 152 -11.60 -0.86 -1.65
C GLY A 152 -11.91 0.51 -2.26
N ASP A 153 -12.88 1.25 -1.75
CA ASP A 153 -13.23 2.58 -2.26
C ASP A 153 -12.24 3.65 -1.74
N ASN A 154 -11.88 4.59 -2.60
CA ASN A 154 -11.21 5.83 -2.20
C ASN A 154 -12.26 6.89 -1.96
N ILE A 155 -12.42 7.31 -0.71
CA ILE A 155 -13.47 8.24 -0.30
C ILE A 155 -12.92 9.47 0.42
N GLY A 156 -13.72 10.53 0.42
CA GLY A 156 -13.62 11.63 1.37
C GLY A 156 -14.73 11.49 2.43
N ALA A 157 -14.35 11.37 3.68
CA ALA A 157 -15.27 11.34 4.82
C ALA A 157 -15.36 12.74 5.45
N LEU A 158 -16.55 13.30 5.50
CA LEU A 158 -16.83 14.59 6.16
C LEU A 158 -17.05 14.33 7.65
N LEU A 159 -16.29 14.99 8.51
CA LEU A 159 -16.29 14.77 9.95
C LEU A 159 -16.93 15.94 10.71
N ARG A 160 -17.77 15.61 11.71
CA ARG A 160 -18.40 16.59 12.58
C ARG A 160 -17.50 16.96 13.76
N GLY A 161 -17.37 18.28 14.04
CA GLY A 161 -16.68 18.78 15.23
C GLY A 161 -15.18 18.45 15.29
N VAL A 162 -14.57 18.28 14.14
CA VAL A 162 -13.15 18.00 13.98
C VAL A 162 -12.53 19.12 13.16
N GLU A 163 -11.48 19.74 13.69
CA GLU A 163 -10.69 20.70 12.96
C GLU A 163 -9.60 20.00 12.14
N ARG A 164 -9.11 20.65 11.09
CA ARG A 164 -8.02 20.09 10.26
C ARG A 164 -6.78 19.73 11.08
N THR A 165 -6.50 20.48 12.14
CA THR A 165 -5.37 20.27 13.05
C THR A 165 -5.53 19.09 14.01
N ASP A 166 -6.75 18.56 14.13
CA ASP A 166 -7.05 17.39 14.98
C ASP A 166 -6.72 16.06 14.32
N VAL A 167 -6.62 16.07 12.99
CA VAL A 167 -6.39 14.84 12.19
C VAL A 167 -5.15 15.03 11.33
N GLU A 168 -4.36 13.97 11.23
CA GLU A 168 -3.17 13.97 10.37
C GLU A 168 -2.97 12.62 9.68
N ARG A 169 -2.22 12.67 8.58
CA ARG A 169 -1.82 11.47 7.84
C ARG A 169 -1.14 10.47 8.77
N GLY A 170 -1.53 9.20 8.68
CA GLY A 170 -1.00 8.11 9.51
C GLY A 170 -1.93 7.69 10.63
N GLN A 171 -2.91 8.51 11.00
CA GLN A 171 -4.04 8.05 11.81
C GLN A 171 -4.98 7.18 10.98
N VAL A 172 -5.93 6.55 11.62
CA VAL A 172 -7.01 5.80 10.97
C VAL A 172 -8.37 6.30 11.43
N LEU A 173 -9.35 6.31 10.54
CA LEU A 173 -10.75 6.36 10.89
C LEU A 173 -11.24 4.93 11.05
N CYS A 174 -11.93 4.63 12.13
CA CYS A 174 -12.39 3.28 12.40
C CYS A 174 -13.75 3.26 13.12
N LYS A 175 -14.39 2.09 13.12
CA LYS A 175 -15.53 1.84 13.99
C LYS A 175 -15.11 1.99 15.46
N PRO A 176 -15.91 2.63 16.33
CA PRO A 176 -15.53 2.83 17.72
C PRO A 176 -15.10 1.55 18.42
N GLY A 177 -13.90 1.58 19.02
CA GLY A 177 -13.33 0.47 19.77
C GLY A 177 -12.78 -0.69 18.96
N SER A 178 -12.79 -0.64 17.63
CA SER A 178 -12.35 -1.75 16.78
C SER A 178 -10.83 -1.89 16.67
N ILE A 179 -10.07 -0.81 16.85
CA ILE A 179 -8.60 -0.81 16.84
C ILE A 179 -8.07 0.12 17.93
N LYS A 180 -6.86 -0.15 18.41
CA LYS A 180 -6.20 0.66 19.45
C LYS A 180 -4.83 1.14 18.98
N PRO A 181 -4.33 2.27 19.53
CA PRO A 181 -2.96 2.71 19.30
C PRO A 181 -1.99 1.91 20.17
N HIS A 182 -0.85 1.54 19.60
CA HIS A 182 0.19 0.75 20.25
C HIS A 182 1.58 1.29 19.97
N THR A 183 2.51 1.12 20.92
CA THR A 183 3.89 1.57 20.81
C THR A 183 4.90 0.43 20.81
N LYS A 184 4.53 -0.77 21.32
CA LYS A 184 5.47 -1.89 21.42
C LYS A 184 4.86 -3.19 20.90
N PHE A 185 5.60 -3.88 20.03
CA PHE A 185 5.15 -5.12 19.40
C PHE A 185 6.32 -6.05 19.07
N GLU A 186 6.03 -7.33 18.93
CA GLU A 186 6.91 -8.32 18.32
C GLU A 186 6.67 -8.36 16.81
N ALA A 187 7.72 -8.53 16.06
CA ALA A 187 7.69 -8.57 14.61
C ALA A 187 8.51 -9.75 14.06
N GLN A 188 8.11 -10.20 12.89
CA GLN A 188 8.93 -11.01 12.01
C GLN A 188 9.14 -10.24 10.71
N ALA A 189 10.39 -10.09 10.26
CA ALA A 189 10.70 -9.32 9.07
C ALA A 189 11.87 -9.92 8.28
N TYR A 190 11.74 -9.85 6.97
CA TYR A 190 12.80 -10.15 6.04
C TYR A 190 13.62 -8.89 5.75
N VAL A 191 14.93 -8.99 5.91
CA VAL A 191 15.87 -7.90 5.63
C VAL A 191 16.40 -8.04 4.21
N LEU A 192 16.12 -7.04 3.37
CA LEU A 192 16.50 -7.06 1.96
C LEU A 192 18.02 -7.09 1.77
N LYS A 193 18.48 -7.93 0.85
CA LYS A 193 19.88 -7.97 0.41
C LYS A 193 20.24 -6.74 -0.42
N LYS A 194 21.54 -6.51 -0.60
CA LYS A 194 22.07 -5.42 -1.44
C LYS A 194 21.54 -5.49 -2.87
N GLU A 195 21.48 -6.70 -3.43
CA GLU A 195 20.98 -6.97 -4.80
C GLU A 195 19.49 -6.68 -4.95
N GLU A 196 18.75 -6.72 -3.84
CA GLU A 196 17.32 -6.37 -3.77
C GLU A 196 17.09 -4.87 -3.48
N GLY A 197 18.16 -4.06 -3.50
CA GLY A 197 18.11 -2.63 -3.14
C GLY A 197 18.14 -2.35 -1.64
N GLY A 198 18.40 -3.37 -0.83
CA GLY A 198 18.45 -3.29 0.62
C GLY A 198 19.80 -2.90 1.20
N ARG A 199 20.08 -3.43 2.39
CA ARG A 199 21.30 -3.17 3.15
C ARG A 199 22.48 -4.02 2.65
N HIS A 200 23.69 -3.56 2.95
CA HIS A 200 24.93 -4.32 2.76
C HIS A 200 25.65 -4.60 4.09
N THR A 201 25.14 -4.06 5.20
CA THR A 201 25.70 -4.24 6.54
C THR A 201 24.65 -4.80 7.51
N PRO A 202 25.04 -5.60 8.51
CA PRO A 202 24.13 -6.04 9.54
C PRO A 202 23.62 -4.89 10.40
N PHE A 203 22.54 -5.14 11.15
CA PHE A 203 22.13 -4.27 12.23
C PHE A 203 22.10 -5.02 13.57
N PHE A 204 22.16 -4.26 14.65
CA PHE A 204 22.28 -4.73 16.04
C PHE A 204 21.10 -4.22 16.86
N THR A 205 20.97 -4.71 18.08
CA THR A 205 20.07 -4.13 19.08
C THR A 205 20.28 -2.61 19.22
N LYS A 206 19.20 -1.85 19.40
CA LYS A 206 19.12 -0.38 19.36
C LYS A 206 19.20 0.23 17.97
N TYR A 207 19.12 -0.56 16.89
CA TYR A 207 18.92 -0.03 15.55
C TYR A 207 17.62 0.77 15.47
N ARG A 208 17.65 1.95 14.86
CA ARG A 208 16.53 2.92 14.86
C ARG A 208 16.15 3.34 13.43
N PRO A 209 15.52 2.45 12.65
CA PRO A 209 14.98 2.79 11.34
C PRO A 209 13.61 3.47 11.44
N GLN A 210 13.05 3.79 10.28
CA GLN A 210 11.66 4.13 10.12
C GLN A 210 10.84 2.88 9.81
N PHE A 211 9.73 2.71 10.51
CA PHE A 211 8.72 1.69 10.26
C PHE A 211 7.54 2.32 9.54
N TYR A 212 7.28 1.90 8.32
CA TYR A 212 6.21 2.43 7.50
C TYR A 212 4.97 1.57 7.65
N PHE A 213 3.94 2.14 8.27
CA PHE A 213 2.63 1.53 8.46
C PHE A 213 1.59 2.28 7.64
N ARG A 214 0.81 1.56 6.83
CA ARG A 214 -0.27 2.14 6.01
C ARG A 214 0.16 3.41 5.26
N THR A 215 -0.03 4.59 5.86
CA THR A 215 0.20 5.89 5.21
C THR A 215 1.31 6.73 5.85
N THR A 216 1.95 6.25 6.92
CA THR A 216 2.98 7.02 7.64
C THR A 216 4.17 6.17 8.04
N ASP A 217 5.29 6.84 8.29
CA ASP A 217 6.49 6.26 8.87
C ASP A 217 6.71 6.79 10.29
N VAL A 218 7.15 5.90 11.18
CA VAL A 218 7.46 6.21 12.56
C VAL A 218 8.81 5.60 12.92
N THR A 219 9.67 6.37 13.58
CA THR A 219 10.93 5.85 14.10
C THR A 219 10.65 4.85 15.23
N GLY A 220 11.30 3.69 15.14
CA GLY A 220 11.22 2.66 16.18
C GLY A 220 12.59 2.12 16.51
N GLU A 221 12.79 1.71 17.76
CA GLU A 221 13.99 1.04 18.23
C GLU A 221 13.79 -0.47 18.21
N VAL A 222 14.75 -1.19 17.61
CA VAL A 222 14.76 -2.64 17.51
C VAL A 222 15.50 -3.24 18.70
N GLU A 223 14.88 -4.24 19.33
CA GLU A 223 15.48 -5.07 20.38
C GLU A 223 15.52 -6.52 19.88
N LEU A 224 16.72 -7.05 19.69
CA LEU A 224 16.94 -8.43 19.27
C LEU A 224 16.73 -9.39 20.44
N PRO A 225 16.22 -10.61 20.18
CA PRO A 225 16.05 -11.62 21.23
C PRO A 225 17.39 -12.07 21.82
N SER A 226 17.37 -12.54 23.06
CA SER A 226 18.55 -13.06 23.75
C SER A 226 19.25 -14.14 22.92
N GLY A 227 20.56 -14.01 22.75
CA GLY A 227 21.37 -14.93 21.94
C GLY A 227 21.51 -14.53 20.46
N THR A 228 20.81 -13.50 20.01
CA THR A 228 20.98 -12.93 18.66
C THR A 228 21.79 -11.64 18.77
N GLU A 229 23.04 -11.67 18.27
CA GLU A 229 23.91 -10.48 18.32
C GLU A 229 23.59 -9.49 17.20
N MET A 230 23.28 -9.99 15.99
CA MET A 230 23.03 -9.18 14.80
C MET A 230 22.05 -9.86 13.86
N VAL A 231 21.52 -9.09 12.92
CA VAL A 231 20.71 -9.55 11.79
C VAL A 231 21.40 -9.14 10.49
N MET A 232 21.60 -10.10 9.60
CA MET A 232 22.27 -9.91 8.30
C MET A 232 21.25 -9.56 7.21
N PRO A 233 21.68 -8.84 6.15
CA PRO A 233 20.89 -8.76 4.92
C PRO A 233 20.60 -10.15 4.36
N GLY A 234 19.32 -10.44 4.10
CA GLY A 234 18.83 -11.74 3.65
C GLY A 234 18.26 -12.62 4.75
N ASP A 235 18.36 -12.20 6.00
CA ASP A 235 17.75 -12.93 7.12
C ASP A 235 16.26 -12.67 7.24
N ASP A 236 15.53 -13.68 7.68
CA ASP A 236 14.19 -13.58 8.23
C ASP A 236 14.30 -13.61 9.76
N ALA A 237 14.12 -12.46 10.40
CA ALA A 237 14.41 -12.26 11.80
C ALA A 237 13.17 -11.91 12.63
N LYS A 238 13.15 -12.39 13.87
CA LYS A 238 12.17 -11.98 14.88
C LYS A 238 12.82 -11.00 15.83
N PHE A 239 12.12 -9.92 16.14
CA PHE A 239 12.59 -8.90 17.09
C PHE A 239 11.42 -8.13 17.68
N THR A 240 11.69 -7.41 18.77
CA THR A 240 10.74 -6.47 19.37
C THR A 240 11.02 -5.07 18.86
N VAL A 241 9.97 -4.29 18.62
CA VAL A 241 10.04 -2.89 18.20
C VAL A 241 9.36 -2.02 19.24
N LYS A 242 10.02 -0.91 19.59
CA LYS A 242 9.43 0.17 20.38
C LYS A 242 9.38 1.44 19.54
N LEU A 243 8.18 1.87 19.18
CA LEU A 243 7.93 3.09 18.42
C LEU A 243 8.01 4.33 19.32
N ILE A 244 8.42 5.45 18.74
CA ILE A 244 8.41 6.76 19.44
C ILE A 244 7.02 7.40 19.49
N THR A 245 6.09 6.94 18.65
CA THR A 245 4.73 7.47 18.51
C THR A 245 3.75 6.30 18.40
N PRO A 246 2.60 6.34 19.09
CA PRO A 246 1.61 5.26 19.02
C PRO A 246 0.96 5.20 17.63
N ILE A 247 0.80 3.99 17.09
CA ILE A 247 0.16 3.73 15.79
C ILE A 247 -1.04 2.81 16.00
N ALA A 248 -2.13 3.09 15.28
CA ALA A 248 -3.29 2.19 15.21
C ALA A 248 -2.84 0.85 14.58
N MET A 249 -2.88 -0.23 15.37
CA MET A 249 -2.22 -1.48 15.04
C MET A 249 -3.02 -2.69 15.51
N ASP A 250 -3.01 -3.73 14.67
CA ASP A 250 -3.47 -5.08 15.00
C ASP A 250 -2.37 -6.09 14.70
N GLU A 251 -2.51 -7.29 15.26
CA GLU A 251 -1.68 -8.43 14.84
C GLU A 251 -1.90 -8.72 13.34
N LYS A 252 -0.87 -9.16 12.67
CA LYS A 252 -0.78 -9.40 11.21
C LYS A 252 -0.74 -8.12 10.36
N LEU A 253 -0.63 -6.93 10.96
CA LEU A 253 -0.38 -5.71 10.21
C LEU A 253 1.00 -5.77 9.55
N ASN A 254 1.05 -5.59 8.23
CA ASN A 254 2.29 -5.51 7.47
C ASN A 254 2.94 -4.13 7.62
N PHE A 255 4.26 -4.12 7.61
CA PHE A 255 5.05 -2.89 7.60
C PHE A 255 6.30 -3.01 6.72
N ALA A 256 6.83 -1.88 6.29
CA ALA A 256 8.15 -1.81 5.69
C ALA A 256 9.15 -1.16 6.64
N ILE A 257 10.40 -1.60 6.59
CA ILE A 257 11.53 -0.97 7.28
C ILE A 257 12.25 -0.08 6.27
N ARG A 258 12.48 1.19 6.63
CA ARG A 258 13.05 2.19 5.72
C ARG A 258 14.22 2.93 6.34
N GLU A 259 15.23 3.20 5.52
CA GLU A 259 16.39 4.03 5.83
C GLU A 259 16.59 5.06 4.74
N GLY A 260 16.64 6.34 5.11
CA GLY A 260 16.90 7.42 4.14
C GLY A 260 15.98 7.38 2.91
N GLY A 261 14.71 6.99 3.09
CA GLY A 261 13.73 6.86 2.01
C GLY A 261 13.77 5.53 1.23
N ARG A 262 14.72 4.64 1.53
CA ARG A 262 14.83 3.30 0.88
C ARG A 262 14.19 2.24 1.75
N THR A 263 13.46 1.32 1.15
CA THR A 263 12.97 0.12 1.83
C THR A 263 14.13 -0.87 1.99
N VAL A 264 14.44 -1.23 3.23
CA VAL A 264 15.52 -2.15 3.58
C VAL A 264 15.00 -3.45 4.19
N GLY A 265 13.71 -3.57 4.40
CA GLY A 265 13.06 -4.78 4.89
C GLY A 265 11.55 -4.66 4.85
N ALA A 266 10.88 -5.79 5.00
CA ALA A 266 9.43 -5.88 5.12
C ALA A 266 9.08 -6.93 6.16
N GLY A 267 8.04 -6.68 6.94
CA GLY A 267 7.66 -7.57 8.02
C GLY A 267 6.19 -7.48 8.38
N VAL A 268 5.84 -8.25 9.39
CA VAL A 268 4.49 -8.35 9.93
C VAL A 268 4.54 -8.28 11.46
N VAL A 269 3.56 -7.61 12.05
CA VAL A 269 3.30 -7.60 13.50
C VAL A 269 2.82 -9.00 13.91
N THR A 270 3.58 -9.67 14.77
CA THR A 270 3.23 -11.02 15.24
C THR A 270 2.48 -11.01 16.56
N LYS A 271 2.77 -10.00 17.41
CA LYS A 271 2.13 -9.86 18.71
C LYS A 271 2.23 -8.42 19.21
N ILE A 272 1.17 -7.91 19.79
CA ILE A 272 1.14 -6.60 20.44
C ILE A 272 1.53 -6.76 21.91
N ILE A 273 2.40 -5.86 22.41
CA ILE A 273 2.90 -5.87 23.80
C ILE A 273 2.31 -4.70 24.59
N GLU A 274 2.34 -3.47 24.01
CA GLU A 274 1.90 -2.23 24.67
C GLU A 274 1.31 -1.25 23.66
#